data_3001a6edaab7f4e66cbc9a6a01737eec
#
_entry.id   3001a6edaab7f4e66cbc9a6a01737eec
#
_cell.length_a   1.000
_cell.length_b   1.000
_cell.length_c   1.000
_cell.angle_alpha   90.00
_cell.angle_beta   90.00
_cell.angle_gamma   90.00
#
_symmetry.space_group_name_H-M   'P 1'
#
loop_
_entity.id
_entity.type
_entity.pdbx_description
1 polymer ?
#
loop_
_entity_poly.entity_id
_entity_poly.type
_entity_poly.pdbx_seq_one_letter_code
_entity_poly.pdbx_strand_id
1 'polypeptide(L)'
;GQRQMCIRDRRRGIVHIIGPEQGFTQPGMTIVCGDSHTATHGAFGALAFGIGTSEVEHVLATQTLLQKPAKNMRVTVEGSLPNGVTAKDVILAVIGKIGTAGGNGHAIEFSGSYIESISMEARMTICNMAIEAGAKVGLIAPDATTIEYVRQHSYLDSNLLAQAEAHWDTLKTDQMAVFDKEIIIDISAIKSQVTWGTSPEMVVDFDGNIPDPELVPEDKKKNIQL
;
A
#
# COMPACT_ATOMS: atom_id res chain seq x y z
N GLY A 1 32.61 -13.59 15.84
CA GLY A 1 31.24 -13.36 15.40
C GLY A 1 30.98 -11.95 14.88
N GLN A 2 31.73 -10.90 15.28
CA GLN A 2 31.45 -9.51 14.87
C GLN A 2 31.90 -9.15 13.44
N ARG A 3 32.75 -9.94 12.83
CA ARG A 3 33.30 -9.64 11.49
C ARG A 3 32.33 -9.99 10.32
N GLN A 4 31.31 -10.74 10.56
CA GLN A 4 30.29 -11.07 9.52
C GLN A 4 29.18 -10.04 9.42
N MET A 5 29.12 -9.07 10.32
CA MET A 5 28.19 -7.93 10.21
C MET A 5 28.69 -6.84 9.25
N CYS A 6 29.89 -6.96 8.69
CA CYS A 6 30.27 -6.18 7.50
C CYS A 6 29.57 -6.74 6.27
N ILE A 7 28.28 -6.59 6.26
CA ILE A 7 27.40 -6.92 5.18
C ILE A 7 27.83 -6.05 3.99
N ARG A 8 27.95 -6.65 2.84
CA ARG A 8 28.41 -6.01 1.61
C ARG A 8 27.53 -4.81 1.28
N ASP A 9 28.06 -3.61 1.35
CA ASP A 9 27.33 -2.33 1.35
C ASP A 9 26.52 -2.03 0.09
N ARG A 10 26.69 -2.78 -0.99
CA ARG A 10 26.10 -2.47 -2.30
C ARG A 10 24.69 -3.03 -2.54
N ARG A 11 24.13 -3.81 -1.62
CA ARG A 11 22.80 -4.45 -1.76
C ARG A 11 22.00 -4.39 -0.47
N ARG A 12 22.24 -3.37 0.34
CA ARG A 12 21.48 -3.12 1.55
C ARG A 12 20.45 -2.04 1.32
N GLY A 13 19.37 -2.12 2.05
CA GLY A 13 18.34 -1.11 2.09
C GLY A 13 17.14 -1.62 2.85
N ILE A 14 16.17 -0.77 3.00
CA ILE A 14 14.88 -1.17 3.52
C ILE A 14 14.22 -2.15 2.54
N VAL A 15 13.59 -3.20 3.07
CA VAL A 15 13.01 -4.30 2.27
C VAL A 15 12.01 -3.80 1.21
N HIS A 16 11.27 -2.74 1.53
CA HIS A 16 10.29 -2.14 0.64
C HIS A 16 10.88 -1.53 -0.63
N ILE A 17 12.18 -1.25 -0.64
CA ILE A 17 12.93 -0.73 -1.78
C ILE A 17 13.77 -1.83 -2.42
N ILE A 18 14.59 -2.52 -1.63
CA ILE A 18 15.51 -3.52 -2.19
C ILE A 18 14.79 -4.76 -2.73
N GLY A 19 13.62 -5.10 -2.17
CA GLY A 19 12.81 -6.21 -2.68
C GLY A 19 12.39 -5.99 -4.14
N PRO A 20 11.74 -4.88 -4.47
CA PRO A 20 11.41 -4.51 -5.84
C PRO A 20 12.64 -4.29 -6.73
N GLU A 21 13.58 -3.44 -6.32
CA GLU A 21 14.74 -3.06 -7.14
C GLU A 21 15.67 -4.23 -7.49
N GLN A 22 15.69 -5.26 -6.67
CA GLN A 22 16.48 -6.46 -6.91
C GLN A 22 15.65 -7.63 -7.49
N GLY A 23 14.40 -7.39 -7.90
CA GLY A 23 13.54 -8.37 -8.54
C GLY A 23 13.02 -9.48 -7.62
N PHE A 24 13.17 -9.34 -6.30
CA PHE A 24 12.64 -10.31 -5.35
C PHE A 24 11.12 -10.22 -5.17
N THR A 25 10.56 -9.01 -5.31
CA THR A 25 9.12 -8.81 -5.19
C THR A 25 8.44 -9.11 -6.53
N GLN A 26 7.54 -10.08 -6.53
CA GLN A 26 6.82 -10.50 -7.72
C GLN A 26 5.32 -10.69 -7.42
N PRO A 27 4.45 -10.53 -8.41
CA PRO A 27 3.01 -10.76 -8.24
C PRO A 27 2.69 -12.17 -7.71
N GLY A 28 1.68 -12.26 -6.84
CA GLY A 28 1.24 -13.52 -6.25
C GLY A 28 2.09 -14.04 -5.10
N MET A 29 3.21 -13.39 -4.77
CA MET A 29 4.03 -13.78 -3.61
C MET A 29 3.34 -13.42 -2.29
N THR A 30 3.63 -14.18 -1.23
CA THR A 30 3.35 -13.78 0.15
C THR A 30 4.63 -13.27 0.77
N ILE A 31 4.61 -12.03 1.27
CA ILE A 31 5.77 -11.34 1.85
C ILE A 31 5.44 -10.87 3.25
N VAL A 32 6.22 -11.31 4.23
CA VAL A 32 6.09 -10.88 5.62
C VAL A 32 7.42 -10.36 6.15
N CYS A 33 7.38 -9.33 6.97
CA CYS A 33 8.55 -8.69 7.55
C CYS A 33 8.18 -8.04 8.89
N GLY A 34 9.15 -7.78 9.73
CA GLY A 34 8.98 -7.09 11.02
C GLY A 34 8.70 -5.58 10.91
N ASP A 35 8.28 -5.11 9.75
CA ASP A 35 7.94 -3.71 9.48
C ASP A 35 6.51 -3.61 8.96
N SER A 36 5.71 -2.71 9.55
CA SER A 36 4.30 -2.53 9.19
C SER A 36 4.10 -2.12 7.73
N HIS A 37 5.03 -1.33 7.16
CA HIS A 37 4.96 -0.85 5.79
C HIS A 37 5.36 -1.90 4.73
N THR A 38 5.50 -3.16 5.12
CA THR A 38 5.61 -4.31 4.21
C THR A 38 4.45 -4.35 3.18
N ALA A 39 3.31 -3.75 3.53
CA ALA A 39 2.20 -3.52 2.60
C ALA A 39 2.59 -2.83 1.28
N THR A 40 3.73 -2.12 1.23
CA THR A 40 4.29 -1.53 0.00
C THR A 40 4.39 -2.53 -1.15
N HIS A 41 4.75 -3.78 -0.86
CA HIS A 41 4.88 -4.83 -1.88
C HIS A 41 3.54 -5.21 -2.53
N GLY A 42 2.41 -4.83 -1.92
CA GLY A 42 1.08 -5.00 -2.51
C GLY A 42 0.88 -4.21 -3.79
N ALA A 43 1.69 -3.17 -4.06
CA ALA A 43 1.75 -2.47 -5.34
C ALA A 43 2.09 -3.38 -6.52
N PHE A 44 2.70 -4.53 -6.26
CA PHE A 44 3.07 -5.57 -7.22
C PHE A 44 2.04 -6.71 -7.28
N GLY A 45 0.92 -6.62 -6.57
CA GLY A 45 -0.01 -7.74 -6.45
C GLY A 45 0.50 -8.85 -5.52
N ALA A 46 1.43 -8.55 -4.62
CA ALA A 46 1.88 -9.48 -3.59
C ALA A 46 1.02 -9.35 -2.33
N LEU A 47 0.68 -10.45 -1.69
CA LEU A 47 0.06 -10.46 -0.36
C LEU A 47 1.12 -10.14 0.69
N ALA A 48 1.20 -8.86 1.09
CA ALA A 48 2.30 -8.35 1.89
C ALA A 48 1.82 -7.61 3.14
N PHE A 49 2.38 -7.95 4.30
CA PHE A 49 2.02 -7.30 5.57
C PHE A 49 3.09 -7.45 6.64
N GLY A 50 3.08 -6.51 7.60
CA GLY A 50 3.94 -6.53 8.76
C GLY A 50 3.52 -7.58 9.79
N ILE A 51 4.49 -8.18 10.46
CA ILE A 51 4.30 -9.15 11.54
C ILE A 51 5.18 -8.82 12.75
N GLY A 52 4.77 -9.28 13.92
CA GLY A 52 5.55 -9.08 15.15
C GLY A 52 6.81 -9.95 15.19
N THR A 53 7.76 -9.58 16.07
CA THR A 53 9.05 -10.30 16.22
C THR A 53 8.89 -11.79 16.53
N SER A 54 7.93 -12.17 17.36
CA SER A 54 7.65 -13.59 17.67
C SER A 54 7.10 -14.33 16.45
N GLU A 55 6.32 -13.65 15.61
CA GLU A 55 5.82 -14.22 14.36
C GLU A 55 6.95 -14.36 13.34
N VAL A 56 7.92 -13.42 13.30
CA VAL A 56 9.12 -13.56 12.48
C VAL A 56 9.91 -14.80 12.87
N GLU A 57 10.12 -15.04 14.16
CA GLU A 57 10.79 -16.25 14.66
C GLU A 57 10.03 -17.50 14.21
N HIS A 58 8.70 -17.50 14.36
CA HIS A 58 7.86 -18.62 13.95
C HIS A 58 7.94 -18.90 12.45
N VAL A 59 7.86 -17.86 11.62
CA VAL A 59 7.97 -17.99 10.16
C VAL A 59 9.35 -18.51 9.75
N LEU A 60 10.43 -18.03 10.37
CA LEU A 60 11.78 -18.51 10.06
C LEU A 60 11.96 -20.00 10.45
N ALA A 61 11.30 -20.45 11.52
CA ALA A 61 11.38 -21.83 11.97
C ALA A 61 10.48 -22.80 11.19
N THR A 62 9.29 -22.35 10.78
CA THR A 62 8.23 -23.24 10.28
C THR A 62 7.75 -22.94 8.86
N GLN A 63 8.10 -21.80 8.31
CA GLN A 63 7.60 -21.27 7.03
C GLN A 63 6.06 -21.14 7.00
N THR A 64 5.44 -21.01 8.17
CA THR A 64 3.99 -20.89 8.32
C THR A 64 3.62 -19.71 9.20
N LEU A 65 2.40 -19.20 9.04
CA LEU A 65 1.84 -18.16 9.88
C LEU A 65 0.32 -18.33 9.97
N LEU A 66 -0.20 -18.37 11.18
CA LEU A 66 -1.65 -18.42 11.42
C LEU A 66 -2.21 -16.99 11.38
N GLN A 67 -3.09 -16.73 10.44
CA GLN A 67 -3.73 -15.42 10.28
C GLN A 67 -5.26 -15.55 10.24
N LYS A 68 -5.94 -14.58 10.84
CA LYS A 68 -7.39 -14.44 10.65
C LYS A 68 -7.65 -13.91 9.24
N PRO A 69 -8.63 -14.45 8.51
CA PRO A 69 -9.05 -13.90 7.22
C PRO A 69 -9.39 -12.41 7.35
N ALA A 70 -8.87 -11.61 6.45
CA ALA A 70 -9.27 -10.21 6.32
C ALA A 70 -10.57 -10.13 5.52
N LYS A 71 -11.37 -9.10 5.77
CA LYS A 71 -12.47 -8.70 4.89
C LYS A 71 -11.90 -8.01 3.66
N ASN A 72 -12.65 -7.99 2.58
CA ASN A 72 -12.24 -7.35 1.33
C ASN A 72 -12.85 -5.95 1.24
N MET A 73 -12.00 -4.95 1.00
CA MET A 73 -12.42 -3.57 0.76
C MET A 73 -11.86 -3.09 -0.56
N ARG A 74 -12.67 -2.42 -1.37
CA ARG A 74 -12.22 -1.77 -2.60
C ARG A 74 -12.27 -0.26 -2.46
N VAL A 75 -11.18 0.39 -2.86
CA VAL A 75 -11.09 1.84 -3.01
C VAL A 75 -10.81 2.13 -4.48
N THR A 76 -11.83 2.61 -5.18
CA THR A 76 -11.75 2.98 -6.58
C THR A 76 -11.41 4.47 -6.69
N VAL A 77 -10.30 4.78 -7.35
CA VAL A 77 -9.82 6.15 -7.52
C VAL A 77 -9.96 6.54 -9.00
N GLU A 78 -10.83 7.49 -9.26
CA GLU A 78 -11.17 7.94 -10.61
C GLU A 78 -10.71 9.37 -10.86
N GLY A 79 -10.47 9.69 -12.12
CA GLY A 79 -10.09 11.02 -12.57
C GLY A 79 -8.60 11.20 -12.79
N SER A 80 -8.19 12.44 -13.01
CA SER A 80 -6.79 12.81 -13.24
C SER A 80 -6.37 13.87 -12.23
N LEU A 81 -5.11 13.80 -11.78
CA LEU A 81 -4.60 14.75 -10.80
C LEU A 81 -4.44 16.15 -11.40
N PRO A 82 -4.82 17.19 -10.66
CA PRO A 82 -4.39 18.55 -10.93
C PRO A 82 -2.86 18.71 -10.86
N ASN A 83 -2.33 19.71 -11.53
CA ASN A 83 -0.89 20.00 -11.50
C ASN A 83 -0.39 20.26 -10.07
N GLY A 84 0.73 19.63 -9.72
CA GLY A 84 1.37 19.78 -8.42
C GLY A 84 0.85 18.84 -7.33
N VAL A 85 -0.20 18.04 -7.61
CA VAL A 85 -0.73 17.03 -6.73
C VAL A 85 -0.06 15.68 -7.01
N THR A 86 0.21 14.91 -5.98
CA THR A 86 0.95 13.64 -6.04
C THR A 86 0.13 12.46 -5.51
N ALA A 87 0.62 11.24 -5.71
CA ALA A 87 0.02 10.03 -5.15
C ALA A 87 -0.08 10.06 -3.61
N LYS A 88 0.83 10.79 -2.95
CA LYS A 88 0.77 10.98 -1.49
C LYS A 88 -0.44 11.82 -1.08
N ASP A 89 -0.77 12.85 -1.84
CA ASP A 89 -1.97 13.65 -1.58
C ASP A 89 -3.24 12.81 -1.74
N VAL A 90 -3.27 11.94 -2.75
CA VAL A 90 -4.39 11.01 -2.98
C VAL A 90 -4.60 10.09 -1.79
N ILE A 91 -3.56 9.40 -1.34
CA ILE A 91 -3.71 8.47 -0.22
C ILE A 91 -4.02 9.20 1.09
N LEU A 92 -3.50 10.40 1.31
CA LEU A 92 -3.87 11.22 2.47
C LEU A 92 -5.36 11.62 2.41
N ALA A 93 -5.88 11.99 1.25
CA ALA A 93 -7.31 12.28 1.09
C ALA A 93 -8.18 11.03 1.31
N VAL A 94 -7.72 9.84 0.86
CA VAL A 94 -8.37 8.57 1.20
C VAL A 94 -8.43 8.38 2.71
N ILE A 95 -7.29 8.51 3.40
CA ILE A 95 -7.19 8.35 4.86
C ILE A 95 -8.07 9.38 5.58
N GLY A 96 -8.04 10.64 5.14
CA GLY A 96 -8.92 11.68 5.68
C GLY A 96 -10.41 11.36 5.56
N LYS A 97 -10.79 10.73 4.44
CA LYS A 97 -12.19 10.34 4.17
C LYS A 97 -12.65 9.13 4.99
N ILE A 98 -11.81 8.12 5.14
CA ILE A 98 -12.20 6.86 5.81
C ILE A 98 -11.78 6.78 7.28
N GLY A 99 -10.85 7.62 7.69
CA GLY A 99 -10.22 7.61 9.03
C GLY A 99 -9.14 6.55 9.17
N THR A 100 -8.32 6.69 10.22
CA THR A 100 -7.22 5.74 10.56
C THR A 100 -7.70 4.35 10.98
N ALA A 101 -8.98 4.19 11.28
CA ALA A 101 -9.61 2.91 11.59
C ALA A 101 -10.50 2.38 10.46
N GLY A 102 -10.62 3.12 9.36
CA GLY A 102 -11.56 2.81 8.27
C GLY A 102 -11.29 1.50 7.56
N GLY A 103 -10.02 1.08 7.52
CA GLY A 103 -9.54 -0.17 6.94
C GLY A 103 -9.32 -1.31 7.94
N ASN A 104 -9.65 -1.11 9.23
CA ASN A 104 -9.40 -2.15 10.24
C ASN A 104 -10.05 -3.48 9.87
N GLY A 105 -9.24 -4.54 9.93
CA GLY A 105 -9.67 -5.90 9.60
C GLY A 105 -9.86 -6.16 8.10
N HIS A 106 -9.47 -5.22 7.22
CA HIS A 106 -9.60 -5.36 5.77
C HIS A 106 -8.25 -5.49 5.08
N ALA A 107 -8.26 -6.18 3.95
CA ALA A 107 -7.32 -6.00 2.86
C ALA A 107 -7.95 -4.99 1.88
N ILE A 108 -7.24 -3.92 1.56
CA ILE A 108 -7.74 -2.88 0.64
C ILE A 108 -7.17 -3.14 -0.75
N GLU A 109 -8.04 -3.33 -1.74
CA GLU A 109 -7.69 -3.26 -3.16
C GLU A 109 -7.91 -1.83 -3.66
N PHE A 110 -6.84 -1.23 -4.18
CA PHE A 110 -6.92 0.03 -4.90
C PHE A 110 -7.06 -0.21 -6.39
N SER A 111 -8.05 0.43 -7.01
CA SER A 111 -8.41 0.27 -8.42
C SER A 111 -8.88 1.60 -9.03
N GLY A 112 -9.24 1.58 -10.30
CA GLY A 112 -9.77 2.74 -11.02
C GLY A 112 -8.76 3.37 -11.97
N SER A 113 -9.26 4.27 -12.81
CA SER A 113 -8.53 4.87 -13.93
C SER A 113 -7.23 5.57 -13.50
N TYR A 114 -7.23 6.20 -12.32
CA TYR A 114 -6.03 6.82 -11.78
C TYR A 114 -4.97 5.77 -11.42
N ILE A 115 -5.35 4.71 -10.71
CA ILE A 115 -4.41 3.66 -10.27
C ILE A 115 -3.75 2.97 -11.47
N GLU A 116 -4.50 2.75 -12.54
CA GLU A 116 -3.98 2.15 -13.78
C GLU A 116 -2.97 3.07 -14.49
N SER A 117 -3.12 4.38 -14.35
CA SER A 117 -2.31 5.38 -15.06
C SER A 117 -0.98 5.74 -14.38
N ILE A 118 -0.78 5.39 -13.11
CA ILE A 118 0.37 5.86 -12.33
C ILE A 118 1.56 4.89 -12.35
N SER A 119 2.75 5.44 -12.08
CA SER A 119 4.00 4.67 -11.99
C SER A 119 4.02 3.69 -10.82
N MET A 120 4.95 2.74 -10.86
CA MET A 120 5.12 1.79 -9.75
C MET A 120 5.49 2.47 -8.43
N GLU A 121 6.28 3.54 -8.46
CA GLU A 121 6.65 4.32 -7.27
C GLU A 121 5.42 4.98 -6.62
N ALA A 122 4.51 5.50 -7.46
CA ALA A 122 3.24 6.06 -7.00
C ALA A 122 2.32 4.97 -6.39
N ARG A 123 2.25 3.79 -7.02
CA ARG A 123 1.52 2.63 -6.49
C ARG A 123 2.11 2.16 -5.16
N MET A 124 3.44 2.10 -5.06
CA MET A 124 4.13 1.78 -3.81
C MET A 124 3.79 2.77 -2.71
N THR A 125 3.71 4.07 -3.01
CA THR A 125 3.29 5.10 -2.05
C THR A 125 1.88 4.84 -1.53
N ILE A 126 0.93 4.52 -2.40
CA ILE A 126 -0.46 4.24 -2.03
C ILE A 126 -0.55 2.98 -1.15
N CYS A 127 0.06 1.88 -1.57
CA CYS A 127 0.04 0.63 -0.80
C CYS A 127 0.81 0.75 0.53
N ASN A 128 1.92 1.50 0.55
CA ASN A 128 2.69 1.79 1.76
C ASN A 128 1.80 2.46 2.83
N MET A 129 1.04 3.46 2.46
CA MET A 129 0.22 4.23 3.38
C MET A 129 -1.16 3.60 3.66
N ALA A 130 -1.51 2.47 3.08
CA ALA A 130 -2.73 1.75 3.41
C ALA A 130 -2.79 1.34 4.90
N ILE A 131 -1.64 1.09 5.51
CA ILE A 131 -1.52 0.77 6.94
C ILE A 131 -1.98 1.94 7.83
N GLU A 132 -1.81 3.18 7.39
CA GLU A 132 -2.23 4.39 8.11
C GLU A 132 -3.77 4.53 8.15
N ALA A 133 -4.47 3.86 7.25
CA ALA A 133 -5.93 3.70 7.30
C ALA A 133 -6.39 2.52 8.18
N GLY A 134 -5.45 1.83 8.85
CA GLY A 134 -5.71 0.65 9.66
C GLY A 134 -5.84 -0.65 8.85
N ALA A 135 -5.60 -0.62 7.55
CA ALA A 135 -5.65 -1.83 6.73
C ALA A 135 -4.51 -2.78 7.05
N LYS A 136 -4.76 -4.07 6.92
CA LYS A 136 -3.72 -5.08 7.05
C LYS A 136 -2.84 -5.17 5.81
N VAL A 137 -3.46 -4.99 4.65
CA VAL A 137 -2.84 -5.12 3.33
C VAL A 137 -3.37 -4.01 2.44
N GLY A 138 -2.52 -3.41 1.63
CA GLY A 138 -2.90 -2.62 0.46
C GLY A 138 -2.47 -3.36 -0.80
N LEU A 139 -3.36 -3.54 -1.76
CA LEU A 139 -3.13 -4.32 -2.97
C LEU A 139 -3.49 -3.49 -4.21
N ILE A 140 -2.73 -3.69 -5.27
CA ILE A 140 -3.06 -3.27 -6.63
C ILE A 140 -2.90 -4.50 -7.52
N ALA A 141 -3.90 -4.79 -8.34
CA ALA A 141 -3.85 -5.91 -9.29
C ALA A 141 -2.68 -5.71 -10.27
N PRO A 142 -1.88 -6.75 -10.55
CA PRO A 142 -0.80 -6.64 -11.51
C PRO A 142 -1.34 -6.37 -12.91
N ASP A 143 -0.74 -5.40 -13.59
CA ASP A 143 -1.06 -4.99 -14.96
C ASP A 143 0.22 -4.84 -15.81
N ALA A 144 0.11 -4.29 -17.00
CA ALA A 144 1.23 -4.08 -17.90
C ALA A 144 2.36 -3.25 -17.27
N THR A 145 2.02 -2.24 -16.46
CA THR A 145 3.00 -1.40 -15.74
C THR A 145 3.78 -2.23 -14.71
N THR A 146 3.09 -3.06 -13.95
CA THR A 146 3.71 -3.97 -12.98
C THR A 146 4.61 -5.00 -13.66
N ILE A 147 4.10 -5.63 -14.73
CA ILE A 147 4.85 -6.65 -15.47
C ILE A 147 6.12 -6.07 -16.08
N GLU A 148 6.04 -4.89 -16.68
CA GLU A 148 7.20 -4.22 -17.28
C GLU A 148 8.27 -3.87 -16.23
N TYR A 149 7.86 -3.34 -15.06
CA TYR A 149 8.79 -3.08 -13.96
C TYR A 149 9.49 -4.36 -13.49
N VAL A 150 8.72 -5.42 -13.25
CA VAL A 150 9.30 -6.71 -12.79
C VAL A 150 10.21 -7.30 -13.85
N ARG A 151 9.87 -7.22 -15.13
CA ARG A 151 10.71 -7.68 -16.23
C ARG A 151 12.07 -6.99 -16.26
N GLN A 152 12.12 -5.68 -16.03
CA GLN A 152 13.36 -4.91 -16.00
C GLN A 152 14.28 -5.26 -14.82
N HIS A 153 13.73 -5.74 -13.71
CA HIS A 153 14.46 -6.03 -12.48
C HIS A 153 14.62 -7.53 -12.20
N SER A 154 13.90 -8.39 -12.94
CA SER A 154 13.90 -9.83 -12.72
C SER A 154 15.22 -10.47 -13.12
N TYR A 155 15.63 -11.47 -12.36
CA TYR A 155 16.72 -12.37 -12.67
C TYR A 155 16.26 -13.71 -13.27
N LEU A 156 14.96 -13.84 -13.55
CA LEU A 156 14.40 -15.03 -14.19
C LEU A 156 14.86 -15.09 -15.65
N ASP A 157 15.11 -16.30 -16.15
CA ASP A 157 15.30 -16.49 -17.58
C ASP A 157 13.99 -16.23 -18.36
N SER A 158 14.12 -15.98 -19.65
CA SER A 158 12.98 -15.58 -20.49
C SER A 158 11.83 -16.59 -20.52
N ASN A 159 12.13 -17.88 -20.34
CA ASN A 159 11.14 -18.95 -20.38
C ASN A 159 10.34 -19.00 -19.07
N LEU A 160 11.02 -18.89 -17.94
CA LEU A 160 10.39 -18.80 -16.63
C LEU A 160 9.60 -17.50 -16.48
N LEU A 161 10.13 -16.40 -17.01
CA LEU A 161 9.44 -15.11 -16.99
C LEU A 161 8.13 -15.16 -17.79
N ALA A 162 8.12 -15.75 -18.98
CA ALA A 162 6.91 -15.90 -19.76
C ALA A 162 5.83 -16.77 -19.06
N GLN A 163 6.25 -17.83 -18.38
CA GLN A 163 5.34 -18.65 -17.57
C GLN A 163 4.79 -17.88 -16.37
N ALA A 164 5.64 -17.10 -15.70
CA ALA A 164 5.26 -16.25 -14.58
C ALA A 164 4.24 -15.18 -15.01
N GLU A 165 4.50 -14.50 -16.12
CA GLU A 165 3.59 -13.48 -16.67
C GLU A 165 2.20 -14.05 -17.00
N ALA A 166 2.15 -15.24 -17.59
CA ALA A 166 0.89 -15.95 -17.86
C ALA A 166 0.12 -16.27 -16.56
N HIS A 167 0.83 -16.59 -15.48
CA HIS A 167 0.21 -16.79 -14.17
C HIS A 167 -0.23 -15.46 -13.55
N TRP A 168 0.59 -14.41 -13.62
CA TRP A 168 0.26 -13.11 -13.02
C TRP A 168 -0.99 -12.48 -13.63
N ASP A 169 -1.25 -12.72 -14.92
CA ASP A 169 -2.48 -12.24 -15.56
C ASP A 169 -3.76 -12.87 -14.97
N THR A 170 -3.65 -14.02 -14.33
CA THR A 170 -4.77 -14.67 -13.62
C THR A 170 -5.04 -14.10 -12.20
N LEU A 171 -4.19 -13.20 -11.70
CA LEU A 171 -4.29 -12.64 -10.36
C LEU A 171 -5.17 -11.39 -10.28
N LYS A 172 -5.73 -10.97 -11.39
CA LYS A 172 -6.68 -9.85 -11.44
C LYS A 172 -7.98 -10.25 -10.76
N THR A 173 -8.60 -9.28 -10.10
CA THR A 173 -9.91 -9.48 -9.48
C THR A 173 -10.97 -9.76 -10.52
N ASP A 174 -11.80 -10.76 -10.29
CA ASP A 174 -12.92 -11.12 -11.15
C ASP A 174 -13.95 -9.99 -11.25
N GLN A 175 -14.57 -9.82 -12.43
CA GLN A 175 -15.58 -8.79 -12.64
C GLN A 175 -16.80 -8.92 -11.71
N MET A 176 -17.09 -10.12 -11.24
CA MET A 176 -18.21 -10.42 -10.34
C MET A 176 -17.77 -10.51 -8.87
N ALA A 177 -16.55 -10.10 -8.54
CA ALA A 177 -16.07 -10.12 -7.17
C ALA A 177 -16.93 -9.21 -6.27
N VAL A 178 -17.26 -9.72 -5.08
CA VAL A 178 -18.03 -8.99 -4.07
C VAL A 178 -17.10 -8.52 -2.98
N PHE A 179 -17.19 -7.24 -2.64
CA PHE A 179 -16.43 -6.64 -1.55
C PHE A 179 -17.33 -6.37 -0.34
N ASP A 180 -16.78 -6.54 0.86
CA ASP A 180 -17.48 -6.20 2.10
C ASP A 180 -17.71 -4.68 2.22
N LYS A 181 -16.82 -3.89 1.62
CA LYS A 181 -16.90 -2.42 1.60
C LYS A 181 -16.32 -1.86 0.31
N GLU A 182 -17.01 -0.92 -0.29
CA GLU A 182 -16.56 -0.21 -1.49
C GLU A 182 -16.61 1.29 -1.29
N ILE A 183 -15.61 2.00 -1.80
CA ILE A 183 -15.51 3.46 -1.75
C ILE A 183 -15.01 3.94 -3.10
N ILE A 184 -15.67 4.96 -3.63
CA ILE A 184 -15.26 5.64 -4.87
C ILE A 184 -14.81 7.05 -4.50
N ILE A 185 -13.68 7.46 -5.06
CA ILE A 185 -13.08 8.78 -4.86
C ILE A 185 -12.75 9.36 -6.23
N ASP A 186 -13.38 10.49 -6.54
CA ASP A 186 -13.00 11.34 -7.68
C ASP A 186 -11.93 12.32 -7.21
N ILE A 187 -10.78 12.27 -7.87
CA ILE A 187 -9.62 13.09 -7.53
C ILE A 187 -9.46 14.31 -8.45
N SER A 188 -10.37 14.56 -9.36
CA SER A 188 -10.25 15.64 -10.36
C SER A 188 -10.19 17.05 -9.74
N ALA A 189 -10.69 17.20 -8.52
CA ALA A 189 -10.68 18.47 -7.78
C ALA A 189 -9.84 18.44 -6.50
N ILE A 190 -9.07 17.35 -6.27
CA ILE A 190 -8.23 17.23 -5.08
C ILE A 190 -7.09 18.26 -5.14
N LYS A 191 -6.74 18.80 -4.00
CA LYS A 191 -5.60 19.71 -3.84
C LYS A 191 -4.46 19.01 -3.10
N SER A 192 -3.28 19.62 -3.09
CA SER A 192 -2.20 19.16 -2.20
C SER A 192 -2.67 19.13 -0.76
N GLN A 193 -2.29 18.10 -0.03
CA GLN A 193 -2.79 17.82 1.30
C GLN A 193 -1.76 18.18 2.37
N VAL A 194 -2.22 18.73 3.49
CA VAL A 194 -1.40 19.06 4.67
C VAL A 194 -1.97 18.34 5.89
N THR A 195 -1.13 17.59 6.58
CA THR A 195 -1.48 17.05 7.91
C THR A 195 -1.12 18.08 8.99
N TRP A 196 -2.05 18.33 9.92
CA TRP A 196 -1.92 19.38 10.93
C TRP A 196 -1.90 18.87 12.37
N GLY A 197 -2.09 17.57 12.59
CA GLY A 197 -2.16 16.99 13.94
C GLY A 197 -1.24 15.78 14.10
N THR A 198 -1.60 14.91 15.03
CA THR A 198 -0.81 13.72 15.42
C THR A 198 -1.20 12.46 14.65
N SER A 199 -2.20 12.54 13.77
CA SER A 199 -2.74 11.43 13.00
C SER A 199 -2.85 11.78 11.51
N PRO A 200 -2.55 10.89 10.58
CA PRO A 200 -2.66 11.15 9.14
C PRO A 200 -4.10 11.36 8.64
N GLU A 201 -5.11 11.06 9.46
CA GLU A 201 -6.51 11.44 9.14
C GLU A 201 -6.80 12.93 9.39
N MET A 202 -5.91 13.61 10.15
CA MET A 202 -6.00 15.04 10.41
C MET A 202 -5.38 15.80 9.24
N VAL A 203 -6.08 15.81 8.12
CA VAL A 203 -5.64 16.34 6.84
C VAL A 203 -6.61 17.41 6.34
N VAL A 204 -6.06 18.42 5.70
CA VAL A 204 -6.79 19.48 5.02
C VAL A 204 -6.10 19.83 3.70
N ASP A 205 -6.82 20.47 2.79
CA ASP A 205 -6.23 21.07 1.61
C ASP A 205 -5.19 22.14 2.00
N PHE A 206 -4.14 22.31 1.21
CA PHE A 206 -3.04 23.25 1.51
C PHE A 206 -3.50 24.70 1.69
N ASP A 207 -4.61 25.08 1.07
CA ASP A 207 -5.26 26.40 1.17
C ASP A 207 -6.49 26.39 2.10
N GLY A 208 -6.70 25.29 2.81
CA GLY A 208 -7.78 25.12 3.79
C GLY A 208 -7.40 25.65 5.17
N ASN A 209 -8.35 25.61 6.07
CA ASN A 209 -8.14 25.97 7.47
C ASN A 209 -8.19 24.71 8.35
N ILE A 210 -7.41 24.71 9.43
CA ILE A 210 -7.55 23.71 10.48
C ILE A 210 -8.98 23.80 11.03
N PRO A 211 -9.69 22.68 11.21
CA PRO A 211 -11.05 22.69 11.72
C PRO A 211 -11.15 23.35 13.08
N ASP A 212 -12.20 24.15 13.28
CA ASP A 212 -12.49 24.74 14.59
C ASP A 212 -12.80 23.61 15.59
N PRO A 213 -12.12 23.56 16.75
CA PRO A 213 -12.35 22.55 17.78
C PRO A 213 -13.84 22.45 18.24
N GLU A 214 -14.60 23.53 18.17
CA GLU A 214 -16.00 23.54 18.56
C GLU A 214 -16.92 22.83 17.52
N LEU A 215 -16.45 22.73 16.27
CA LEU A 215 -17.22 22.14 15.16
C LEU A 215 -16.89 20.66 14.91
N VAL A 216 -15.93 20.09 15.65
CA VAL A 216 -15.54 18.67 15.50
C VAL A 216 -16.22 17.80 16.55
N PRO A 217 -16.49 16.53 16.22
CA PRO A 217 -16.98 15.55 17.18
C PRO A 217 -16.12 15.50 18.47
N GLU A 218 -16.75 15.24 19.61
CA GLU A 218 -16.14 15.32 20.94
C GLU A 218 -14.92 14.38 21.09
N ASP A 219 -14.98 13.21 20.47
CA ASP A 219 -13.89 12.23 20.41
C ASP A 219 -12.65 12.73 19.65
N LYS A 220 -12.83 13.69 18.74
CA LYS A 220 -11.74 14.33 17.99
C LYS A 220 -11.23 15.63 18.59
N LYS A 221 -11.99 16.27 19.49
CA LYS A 221 -11.61 17.55 20.12
C LYS A 221 -10.28 17.48 20.86
N LYS A 222 -10.01 16.39 21.58
CA LYS A 222 -8.75 16.22 22.32
C LYS A 222 -7.50 16.29 21.44
N ASN A 223 -7.62 15.96 20.17
CA ASN A 223 -6.51 15.96 19.22
C ASN A 223 -6.25 17.36 18.63
N ILE A 224 -7.20 18.29 18.78
CA ILE A 224 -7.13 19.65 18.23
C ILE A 224 -6.68 20.66 19.29
N GLN A 225 -6.84 20.34 20.58
CA GLN A 225 -6.49 21.24 21.69
C GLN A 225 -5.04 21.11 22.18
N LEU A 226 -4.20 20.34 21.47
CA LEU A 226 -2.75 20.24 21.70
C LEU A 226 -1.99 21.24 20.85
#